data_78be13383a69651849fb5f01faceb18c
#
_entry.id   78be13383a69651849fb5f01faceb18c
#
_cell.length_a   1.000
_cell.length_b   1.000
_cell.length_c   1.000
_cell.angle_alpha   90.00
_cell.angle_beta   90.00
_cell.angle_gamma   90.00
#
_symmetry.space_group_name_H-M   'P 1'
#
loop_
_entity.id
_entity.type
_entity.pdbx_description
1 polymer ?
#
loop_
_entity_poly.entity_id
_entity_poly.type
_entity_poly.pdbx_seq_one_letter_code
_entity_poly.pdbx_strand_id
1 'polypeptide(L)'
;MTEPYVRDFQAFASNGAAGAPPWLREIREGAIARFTALGFPTMKQEAWRFTSVAPIAETHFTLPGSRRPQLALRDVAALSALGAGPRLVFVDGRYEPGLSSLAGLPEGVQATSLAEATRSGPRGELARRHLARYAPWQDSAFAALNTAFLADGAFVHVAADTVLAQPLEVLFLATSGTAVTGAGGPTVSHPRSLFIVERGARATLIESYASIADGLQWTNAVTETVVGEGARVELYRVQREGRNAYHIATTQSRQERDSYLGLHVLTLGGSLARHDITTVLDGTGAELILNGLYVLGGSQHADHHTVIDHARPHCASHEFFNGVLAERAHGVFNGRIIVRPGAQRTDSKQTNNNLLLSTEARADSQPQLEIYADDVKCTHGSTVGPLDQTALYYLRSRGLSPETAQSLVTYGFAAEILGRMQRPDVRERLDRLVRAGLA
;
A
#
# COMPACT_ATOMS: atom_id res chain seq x y z
N MET A 1 11.50 -23.99 -4.84
CA MET A 1 10.64 -22.80 -5.03
C MET A 1 11.43 -21.49 -5.14
N THR A 2 12.54 -21.30 -4.42
CA THR A 2 13.35 -20.06 -4.49
C THR A 2 14.41 -20.05 -5.61
N GLU A 3 14.86 -21.21 -6.08
CA GLU A 3 15.92 -21.35 -7.10
C GLU A 3 15.68 -20.57 -8.41
N PRO A 4 14.47 -20.52 -8.99
CA PRO A 4 14.23 -19.73 -10.20
C PRO A 4 14.54 -18.24 -9.96
N TYR A 5 14.11 -17.70 -8.82
CA TYR A 5 14.37 -16.29 -8.46
C TYR A 5 15.86 -15.98 -8.21
N VAL A 6 16.64 -16.96 -7.72
CA VAL A 6 18.09 -16.80 -7.58
C VAL A 6 18.77 -16.71 -8.95
N ARG A 7 18.36 -17.53 -9.92
CA ARG A 7 18.85 -17.45 -11.31
C ARG A 7 18.45 -16.13 -11.98
N ASP A 8 17.21 -15.71 -11.81
CA ASP A 8 16.71 -14.44 -12.35
C ASP A 8 17.47 -13.27 -11.74
N PHE A 9 17.81 -13.35 -10.43
CA PHE A 9 18.63 -12.34 -9.77
C PHE A 9 20.04 -12.26 -10.36
N GLN A 10 20.69 -13.37 -10.68
CA GLN A 10 22.02 -13.37 -11.32
C GLN A 10 21.98 -12.67 -12.69
N ALA A 11 20.96 -12.95 -13.49
CA ALA A 11 20.74 -12.28 -14.76
C ALA A 11 20.42 -10.78 -14.57
N PHE A 12 19.61 -10.42 -13.60
CA PHE A 12 19.29 -9.04 -13.23
C PHE A 12 20.53 -8.27 -12.77
N ALA A 13 21.33 -8.84 -11.88
CA ALA A 13 22.55 -8.22 -11.36
C ALA A 13 23.58 -7.95 -12.45
N SER A 14 23.69 -8.85 -13.44
CA SER A 14 24.64 -8.74 -14.55
C SER A 14 24.21 -7.70 -15.61
N ASN A 15 22.90 -7.59 -15.90
CA ASN A 15 22.40 -6.81 -17.03
C ASN A 15 21.60 -5.56 -16.61
N GLY A 16 20.69 -5.70 -15.63
CA GLY A 16 19.74 -4.64 -15.26
C GLY A 16 20.25 -3.70 -14.16
N ALA A 17 21.25 -4.13 -13.41
CA ALA A 17 21.72 -3.44 -12.21
C ALA A 17 23.19 -3.02 -12.28
N ALA A 18 23.85 -3.19 -13.40
CA ALA A 18 25.31 -2.96 -13.57
C ALA A 18 25.76 -1.54 -13.18
N GLY A 19 24.90 -0.52 -13.33
CA GLY A 19 25.19 0.87 -12.96
C GLY A 19 24.85 1.26 -11.52
N ALA A 20 24.40 0.31 -10.67
CA ALA A 20 24.04 0.61 -9.29
C ALA A 20 25.27 0.91 -8.44
N PRO A 21 25.17 1.85 -7.47
CA PRO A 21 26.27 2.13 -6.55
C PRO A 21 26.61 0.89 -5.67
N PRO A 22 27.87 0.74 -5.22
CA PRO A 22 28.31 -0.43 -4.45
C PRO A 22 27.44 -0.78 -3.26
N TRP A 23 27.05 0.22 -2.46
CA TRP A 23 26.20 0.02 -1.28
C TRP A 23 24.83 -0.62 -1.61
N LEU A 24 24.26 -0.30 -2.79
CA LEU A 24 22.98 -0.84 -3.21
C LEU A 24 23.14 -2.28 -3.73
N ARG A 25 24.28 -2.60 -4.35
CA ARG A 25 24.59 -3.98 -4.75
C ARG A 25 24.72 -4.89 -3.54
N GLU A 26 25.46 -4.46 -2.51
CA GLU A 26 25.60 -5.20 -1.24
C GLU A 26 24.22 -5.47 -0.59
N ILE A 27 23.34 -4.50 -0.55
CA ILE A 27 21.99 -4.66 -0.02
C ILE A 27 21.20 -5.70 -0.84
N ARG A 28 21.26 -5.65 -2.17
CA ARG A 28 20.56 -6.60 -3.05
C ARG A 28 21.07 -8.02 -2.88
N GLU A 29 22.39 -8.21 -2.79
CA GLU A 29 23.03 -9.51 -2.56
C GLU A 29 22.64 -10.10 -1.19
N GLY A 30 22.65 -9.27 -0.15
CA GLY A 30 22.16 -9.67 1.16
C GLY A 30 20.69 -10.05 1.16
N ALA A 31 19.88 -9.32 0.41
CA ALA A 31 18.43 -9.52 0.32
C ALA A 31 18.06 -10.81 -0.42
N ILE A 32 18.72 -11.15 -1.55
CA ILE A 32 18.46 -12.44 -2.22
C ILE A 32 18.90 -13.64 -1.38
N ALA A 33 20.03 -13.52 -0.68
CA ALA A 33 20.45 -14.55 0.26
C ALA A 33 19.42 -14.73 1.39
N ARG A 34 18.86 -13.64 1.89
CA ARG A 34 17.85 -13.69 2.93
C ARG A 34 16.54 -14.30 2.43
N PHE A 35 16.06 -13.91 1.24
CA PHE A 35 14.90 -14.53 0.61
C PHE A 35 15.07 -16.03 0.44
N THR A 36 16.27 -16.45 0.01
CA THR A 36 16.59 -17.89 -0.16
C THR A 36 16.50 -18.64 1.16
N ALA A 37 16.96 -18.04 2.24
CA ALA A 37 16.92 -18.63 3.58
C ALA A 37 15.49 -18.69 4.17
N LEU A 38 14.68 -17.65 3.96
CA LEU A 38 13.31 -17.57 4.46
C LEU A 38 12.33 -18.43 3.64
N GLY A 39 12.50 -18.48 2.32
CA GLY A 39 11.52 -19.05 1.41
C GLY A 39 10.19 -18.29 1.38
N PHE A 40 9.24 -18.75 0.57
CA PHE A 40 7.87 -18.22 0.63
C PHE A 40 7.18 -18.64 1.93
N PRO A 41 6.42 -17.74 2.56
CA PRO A 41 5.69 -18.08 3.77
C PRO A 41 4.58 -19.11 3.49
N THR A 42 4.19 -19.82 4.53
CA THR A 42 3.11 -20.81 4.47
C THR A 42 2.07 -20.54 5.55
N MET A 43 0.89 -21.09 5.40
CA MET A 43 -0.20 -20.99 6.40
C MET A 43 0.14 -21.61 7.77
N LYS A 44 1.30 -22.25 7.93
CA LYS A 44 1.81 -22.70 9.24
C LYS A 44 2.38 -21.56 10.08
N GLN A 45 2.76 -20.47 9.45
CA GLN A 45 3.21 -19.25 10.12
C GLN A 45 1.99 -18.44 10.55
N GLU A 46 1.96 -17.98 11.78
CA GLU A 46 0.82 -17.26 12.36
C GLU A 46 0.36 -16.07 11.51
N ALA A 47 1.29 -15.24 11.06
CA ALA A 47 1.00 -14.09 10.22
C ALA A 47 0.41 -14.44 8.84
N TRP A 48 0.42 -15.72 8.44
CA TRP A 48 -0.08 -16.21 7.15
C TRP A 48 -1.18 -17.26 7.31
N ARG A 49 -1.69 -17.46 8.51
CA ARG A 49 -2.64 -18.51 8.85
C ARG A 49 -3.89 -18.51 7.97
N PHE A 50 -4.36 -17.34 7.57
CA PHE A 50 -5.58 -17.17 6.78
C PHE A 50 -5.29 -16.86 5.31
N THR A 51 -4.01 -16.73 4.91
CA THR A 51 -3.63 -16.28 3.57
C THR A 51 -2.59 -17.22 2.96
N SER A 52 -3.03 -17.97 1.95
CA SER A 52 -2.14 -18.85 1.18
C SER A 52 -1.47 -18.09 0.04
N VAL A 53 -0.16 -18.13 0.00
CA VAL A 53 0.65 -17.64 -1.14
C VAL A 53 1.13 -18.78 -2.04
N ALA A 54 0.58 -19.98 -1.90
CA ALA A 54 0.91 -21.13 -2.76
C ALA A 54 0.79 -20.79 -4.26
N PRO A 55 -0.26 -20.09 -4.74
CA PRO A 55 -0.37 -19.71 -6.15
C PRO A 55 0.80 -18.83 -6.64
N ILE A 56 1.36 -17.98 -5.77
CA ILE A 56 2.56 -17.19 -6.09
C ILE A 56 3.81 -18.06 -6.06
N ALA A 57 3.95 -18.91 -5.04
CA ALA A 57 5.14 -19.74 -4.84
C ALA A 57 5.30 -20.86 -5.89
N GLU A 58 4.19 -21.38 -6.41
CA GLU A 58 4.13 -22.44 -7.41
C GLU A 58 4.22 -21.93 -8.85
N THR A 59 3.97 -20.64 -9.06
CA THR A 59 4.07 -19.98 -10.36
C THR A 59 5.43 -19.30 -10.50
N HIS A 60 6.15 -19.61 -11.58
CA HIS A 60 7.38 -18.86 -11.89
C HIS A 60 7.01 -17.54 -12.59
N PHE A 61 7.01 -16.46 -11.82
CA PHE A 61 6.89 -15.11 -12.34
C PHE A 61 8.24 -14.57 -12.78
N THR A 62 8.31 -13.99 -13.96
CA THR A 62 9.54 -13.38 -14.50
C THR A 62 9.46 -11.86 -14.49
N LEU A 63 10.61 -11.20 -14.45
CA LEU A 63 10.65 -9.74 -14.62
C LEU A 63 10.11 -9.37 -16.03
N PRO A 64 9.40 -8.24 -16.15
CA PRO A 64 8.91 -7.78 -17.43
C PRO A 64 10.05 -7.57 -18.44
N GLY A 65 9.84 -8.00 -19.68
CA GLY A 65 10.81 -7.86 -20.78
C GLY A 65 11.20 -6.41 -21.07
N SER A 66 12.17 -6.22 -21.96
CA SER A 66 12.65 -4.88 -22.34
C SER A 66 11.68 -4.10 -23.23
N ARG A 67 10.77 -4.80 -23.92
CA ARG A 67 9.77 -4.17 -24.79
C ARG A 67 8.77 -3.38 -23.96
N ARG A 68 8.64 -2.09 -24.26
CA ARG A 68 7.69 -1.20 -23.58
C ARG A 68 6.37 -1.17 -24.33
N PRO A 69 5.23 -1.26 -23.63
CA PRO A 69 3.94 -1.05 -24.25
C PRO A 69 3.81 0.41 -24.69
N GLN A 70 3.15 0.64 -25.83
CA GLN A 70 2.82 1.99 -26.26
C GLN A 70 1.54 2.43 -25.55
N LEU A 71 1.70 3.17 -24.44
CA LEU A 71 0.59 3.79 -23.70
C LEU A 71 0.45 5.25 -24.08
N ALA A 72 -0.78 5.71 -24.18
CA ALA A 72 -1.09 7.12 -24.38
C ALA A 72 -1.40 7.81 -23.03
N LEU A 73 -1.26 9.13 -22.98
CA LEU A 73 -1.61 9.93 -21.80
C LEU A 73 -3.09 9.74 -21.38
N ARG A 74 -3.98 9.46 -22.34
CA ARG A 74 -5.39 9.16 -22.05
C ARG A 74 -5.57 7.87 -21.22
N ASP A 75 -4.71 6.86 -21.45
CA ASP A 75 -4.77 5.58 -20.71
C ASP A 75 -4.30 5.80 -19.26
N VAL A 76 -3.27 6.62 -19.10
CA VAL A 76 -2.80 7.07 -17.77
C VAL A 76 -3.90 7.86 -17.05
N ALA A 77 -4.57 8.79 -17.72
CA ALA A 77 -5.63 9.62 -17.13
C ALA A 77 -6.84 8.78 -16.67
N ALA A 78 -7.20 7.74 -17.43
CA ALA A 78 -8.28 6.81 -17.08
C ALA A 78 -7.96 5.97 -15.83
N LEU A 79 -6.69 5.58 -15.68
CA LEU A 79 -6.21 4.74 -14.58
C LEU A 79 -5.69 5.54 -13.37
N SER A 80 -5.57 6.84 -13.46
CA SER A 80 -5.14 7.70 -12.36
C SER A 80 -6.19 7.79 -11.25
N ALA A 81 -5.74 7.70 -10.00
CA ALA A 81 -6.58 8.00 -8.85
C ALA A 81 -6.72 9.52 -8.61
N LEU A 82 -5.74 10.32 -9.04
CA LEU A 82 -5.79 11.77 -8.91
C LEU A 82 -6.56 12.46 -10.05
N GLY A 83 -6.47 11.93 -11.27
CA GLY A 83 -7.02 12.56 -12.47
C GLY A 83 -6.06 13.57 -13.08
N ALA A 84 -6.01 14.80 -12.62
CA ALA A 84 -5.07 15.84 -13.05
C ALA A 84 -4.10 16.20 -11.92
N GLY A 85 -2.89 16.67 -12.26
CA GLY A 85 -1.86 17.09 -11.29
C GLY A 85 -0.51 16.44 -11.52
N PRO A 86 0.49 16.78 -10.69
CA PRO A 86 1.82 16.21 -10.80
C PRO A 86 1.81 14.70 -10.56
N ARG A 87 2.55 13.98 -11.39
CA ARG A 87 2.54 12.51 -11.38
C ARG A 87 3.85 11.93 -11.86
N LEU A 88 4.31 10.90 -11.14
CA LEU A 88 5.30 9.93 -11.59
C LEU A 88 4.59 8.68 -12.10
N VAL A 89 4.89 8.22 -13.30
CA VAL A 89 4.29 7.01 -13.89
C VAL A 89 5.38 5.94 -14.06
N PHE A 90 5.06 4.76 -13.56
CA PHE A 90 5.88 3.56 -13.74
C PHE A 90 5.06 2.51 -14.48
N VAL A 91 5.62 1.91 -15.51
CA VAL A 91 5.00 0.82 -16.26
C VAL A 91 5.84 -0.43 -16.05
N ASP A 92 5.21 -1.49 -15.55
CA ASP A 92 5.90 -2.74 -15.23
C ASP A 92 7.14 -2.53 -14.35
N GLY A 93 7.02 -1.63 -13.37
CA GLY A 93 8.10 -1.29 -12.43
C GLY A 93 9.19 -0.37 -12.97
N ARG A 94 9.05 0.23 -14.17
CA ARG A 94 10.02 1.14 -14.80
C ARG A 94 9.45 2.53 -14.98
N TYR A 95 10.24 3.54 -14.68
CA TYR A 95 9.87 4.94 -14.87
C TYR A 95 9.63 5.29 -16.34
N GLU A 96 8.51 5.96 -16.61
CA GLU A 96 8.11 6.44 -17.94
C GLU A 96 8.01 7.97 -17.95
N PRO A 97 9.11 8.68 -18.26
CA PRO A 97 9.13 10.13 -18.24
C PRO A 97 8.13 10.76 -19.24
N GLY A 98 7.90 10.11 -20.39
CA GLY A 98 6.92 10.57 -21.40
C GLY A 98 5.47 10.49 -20.96
N LEU A 99 5.15 9.71 -19.91
CA LEU A 99 3.82 9.58 -19.32
C LEU A 99 3.70 10.34 -17.98
N SER A 100 4.81 10.86 -17.47
CA SER A 100 4.91 11.57 -16.20
C SER A 100 4.80 13.08 -16.42
N SER A 101 4.34 13.80 -15.40
CA SER A 101 4.30 15.26 -15.39
C SER A 101 4.61 15.75 -13.97
N LEU A 102 5.62 16.57 -13.83
CA LEU A 102 6.03 17.17 -12.57
C LEU A 102 5.85 18.69 -12.54
N ALA A 103 5.08 19.20 -13.52
CA ALA A 103 4.79 20.63 -13.60
C ALA A 103 4.02 21.10 -12.35
N GLY A 104 4.40 22.26 -11.84
CA GLY A 104 3.75 22.88 -10.68
C GLY A 104 4.26 22.41 -9.32
N LEU A 105 5.28 21.55 -9.25
CA LEU A 105 5.95 21.24 -7.98
C LEU A 105 6.74 22.46 -7.49
N PRO A 106 6.65 22.81 -6.19
CA PRO A 106 7.43 23.90 -5.61
C PRO A 106 8.93 23.54 -5.55
N GLU A 107 9.79 24.55 -5.44
CA GLU A 107 11.26 24.41 -5.44
C GLU A 107 11.78 23.43 -4.36
N GLY A 108 11.16 23.39 -3.20
CA GLY A 108 11.52 22.48 -2.10
C GLY A 108 11.05 21.03 -2.29
N VAL A 109 10.41 20.67 -3.41
CA VAL A 109 9.94 19.31 -3.68
C VAL A 109 10.74 18.68 -4.82
N GLN A 110 11.32 17.53 -4.52
CA GLN A 110 12.01 16.70 -5.51
C GLN A 110 11.24 15.40 -5.68
N ALA A 111 10.83 15.11 -6.90
CA ALA A 111 10.18 13.87 -7.28
C ALA A 111 10.86 13.28 -8.53
N THR A 112 11.33 12.05 -8.44
CA THR A 112 12.04 11.38 -9.54
C THR A 112 12.00 9.87 -9.36
N SER A 113 12.61 9.13 -10.29
CA SER A 113 12.81 7.69 -10.11
C SER A 113 13.92 7.40 -9.08
N LEU A 114 13.77 6.29 -8.35
CA LEU A 114 14.81 5.80 -7.43
C LEU A 114 16.11 5.47 -8.17
N ALA A 115 16.01 4.92 -9.38
CA ALA A 115 17.17 4.64 -10.21
C ALA A 115 17.97 5.89 -10.51
N GLU A 116 17.32 7.03 -10.71
CA GLU A 116 17.99 8.32 -10.88
C GLU A 116 18.48 8.88 -9.53
N ALA A 117 17.64 8.84 -8.50
CA ALA A 117 17.96 9.39 -7.17
C ALA A 117 19.19 8.73 -6.54
N THR A 118 19.40 7.42 -6.76
CA THR A 118 20.50 6.66 -6.14
C THR A 118 21.85 6.82 -6.81
N ARG A 119 21.96 7.48 -7.98
CA ARG A 119 23.22 7.56 -8.75
C ARG A 119 24.32 8.29 -8.00
N SER A 120 24.12 9.56 -7.66
CA SER A 120 25.13 10.37 -6.99
C SER A 120 24.57 11.73 -6.52
N GLY A 121 25.41 12.50 -5.81
CA GLY A 121 25.07 13.82 -5.32
C GLY A 121 24.20 13.84 -4.07
N PRO A 122 23.67 14.99 -3.66
CA PRO A 122 22.90 15.14 -2.42
C PRO A 122 21.68 14.21 -2.35
N ARG A 123 21.00 13.96 -3.47
CA ARG A 123 19.88 12.99 -3.54
C ARG A 123 20.34 11.55 -3.28
N GLY A 124 21.51 11.18 -3.82
CA GLY A 124 22.11 9.86 -3.62
C GLY A 124 22.46 9.61 -2.16
N GLU A 125 23.00 10.61 -1.49
CA GLU A 125 23.31 10.53 -0.06
C GLU A 125 22.03 10.45 0.80
N LEU A 126 20.98 11.18 0.44
CA LEU A 126 19.69 11.13 1.11
C LEU A 126 19.04 9.75 0.91
N ALA A 127 19.02 9.25 -0.32
CA ALA A 127 18.53 7.90 -0.63
C ALA A 127 19.30 6.84 0.15
N ARG A 128 20.64 6.90 0.20
CA ARG A 128 21.49 5.96 0.94
C ARG A 128 21.18 5.92 2.43
N ARG A 129 20.83 7.06 3.03
CA ARG A 129 20.49 7.14 4.47
C ARG A 129 19.18 6.47 4.81
N HIS A 130 18.23 6.45 3.89
CA HIS A 130 16.86 6.04 4.16
C HIS A 130 16.39 4.79 3.43
N LEU A 131 16.89 4.51 2.21
CA LEU A 131 16.44 3.38 1.38
C LEU A 131 16.83 2.04 1.99
N ALA A 132 15.87 1.12 2.08
CA ALA A 132 16.02 -0.22 2.67
C ALA A 132 16.47 -0.20 4.14
N ARG A 133 16.08 0.83 4.89
CA ARG A 133 16.41 1.00 6.31
C ARG A 133 15.24 0.72 7.25
N TYR A 134 14.02 0.86 6.77
CA TYR A 134 12.82 0.75 7.59
C TYR A 134 12.03 -0.52 7.28
N ALA A 135 11.91 -0.88 6.02
CA ALA A 135 11.25 -2.12 5.62
C ALA A 135 12.04 -3.35 6.11
N PRO A 136 11.39 -4.32 6.78
CA PRO A 136 12.05 -5.44 7.46
C PRO A 136 12.45 -6.55 6.48
N TRP A 137 13.29 -6.25 5.50
CA TRP A 137 13.72 -7.23 4.49
C TRP A 137 14.54 -8.40 5.09
N GLN A 138 15.05 -8.24 6.31
CA GLN A 138 15.73 -9.32 7.03
C GLN A 138 14.75 -10.41 7.52
N ASP A 139 13.49 -10.06 7.76
CA ASP A 139 12.51 -10.93 8.40
C ASP A 139 11.28 -11.22 7.54
N SER A 140 11.11 -10.50 6.43
CA SER A 140 10.02 -10.67 5.47
C SER A 140 10.54 -11.15 4.12
N ALA A 141 10.08 -12.33 3.68
CA ALA A 141 10.46 -12.92 2.39
C ALA A 141 10.11 -12.00 1.20
N PHE A 142 8.92 -11.38 1.22
CA PHE A 142 8.48 -10.51 0.14
C PHE A 142 9.24 -9.17 0.12
N ALA A 143 9.52 -8.60 1.30
CA ALA A 143 10.38 -7.41 1.39
C ALA A 143 11.83 -7.73 0.98
N ALA A 144 12.35 -8.92 1.32
CA ALA A 144 13.65 -9.38 0.86
C ALA A 144 13.70 -9.51 -0.66
N LEU A 145 12.70 -10.15 -1.25
CA LEU A 145 12.63 -10.32 -2.71
C LEU A 145 12.51 -8.97 -3.43
N ASN A 146 11.64 -8.04 -2.94
CA ASN A 146 11.59 -6.68 -3.48
C ASN A 146 12.94 -5.98 -3.38
N THR A 147 13.61 -6.08 -2.25
CA THR A 147 14.92 -5.44 -2.01
C THR A 147 16.01 -6.02 -2.91
N ALA A 148 15.99 -7.34 -3.16
CA ALA A 148 16.91 -7.99 -4.10
C ALA A 148 16.73 -7.45 -5.53
N PHE A 149 15.50 -7.37 -6.00
CA PHE A 149 15.16 -6.88 -7.35
C PHE A 149 14.89 -5.38 -7.43
N LEU A 150 15.32 -4.60 -6.45
CA LEU A 150 15.16 -3.15 -6.43
C LEU A 150 15.86 -2.51 -7.65
N ALA A 151 15.11 -2.31 -8.71
CA ALA A 151 15.58 -1.67 -9.93
C ALA A 151 15.23 -0.18 -9.97
N ASP A 152 13.95 0.11 -9.68
CA ASP A 152 13.39 1.45 -9.81
C ASP A 152 12.16 1.60 -8.89
N GLY A 153 11.59 2.78 -8.90
CA GLY A 153 10.41 3.18 -8.14
C GLY A 153 10.44 4.67 -7.85
N ALA A 154 9.63 5.14 -6.91
CA ALA A 154 9.50 6.56 -6.66
C ALA A 154 10.43 7.04 -5.54
N PHE A 155 11.07 8.16 -5.79
CA PHE A 155 11.75 8.97 -4.79
C PHE A 155 11.05 10.32 -4.69
N VAL A 156 10.51 10.63 -3.52
CA VAL A 156 9.89 11.93 -3.23
C VAL A 156 10.52 12.51 -1.97
N HIS A 157 11.09 13.69 -2.09
CA HIS A 157 11.65 14.46 -0.99
C HIS A 157 10.96 15.81 -0.92
N VAL A 158 10.44 16.14 0.23
CA VAL A 158 9.85 17.45 0.55
C VAL A 158 10.72 18.08 1.62
N ALA A 159 11.43 19.15 1.25
CA ALA A 159 12.37 19.83 2.13
C ALA A 159 11.65 20.50 3.31
N ALA A 160 12.41 20.79 4.37
CA ALA A 160 11.88 21.40 5.58
C ALA A 160 11.03 22.64 5.29
N ASP A 161 9.93 22.77 6.06
CA ASP A 161 9.00 23.89 6.02
C ASP A 161 8.32 24.13 4.64
N THR A 162 8.43 23.17 3.71
CA THR A 162 7.84 23.23 2.37
C THR A 162 6.40 22.72 2.38
N VAL A 163 5.52 23.38 1.63
CA VAL A 163 4.12 22.95 1.45
C VAL A 163 3.92 22.47 0.01
N LEU A 164 3.66 21.17 -0.16
CA LEU A 164 3.17 20.61 -1.40
C LEU A 164 1.65 20.80 -1.49
N ALA A 165 1.22 21.92 -2.08
CA ALA A 165 -0.18 22.32 -2.10
C ALA A 165 -1.08 21.36 -2.91
N GLN A 166 -0.59 20.86 -4.04
CA GLN A 166 -1.30 19.88 -4.87
C GLN A 166 -0.85 18.46 -4.51
N PRO A 167 -1.77 17.47 -4.50
CA PRO A 167 -1.38 16.08 -4.35
C PRO A 167 -0.42 15.63 -5.45
N LEU A 168 0.60 14.86 -5.10
CA LEU A 168 1.50 14.19 -6.04
C LEU A 168 1.11 12.71 -6.13
N GLU A 169 0.81 12.23 -7.33
CA GLU A 169 0.54 10.82 -7.56
C GLU A 169 1.79 10.07 -8.04
N VAL A 170 2.02 8.89 -7.46
CA VAL A 170 2.92 7.85 -7.98
C VAL A 170 2.02 6.73 -8.51
N LEU A 171 2.00 6.55 -9.81
CA LEU A 171 1.14 5.59 -10.48
C LEU A 171 1.96 4.43 -11.04
N PHE A 172 1.71 3.24 -10.52
CA PHE A 172 2.27 1.98 -11.01
C PHE A 172 1.23 1.28 -11.89
N LEU A 173 1.57 1.09 -13.15
CA LEU A 173 0.75 0.40 -14.15
C LEU A 173 1.37 -0.94 -14.49
N ALA A 174 0.57 -2.00 -14.41
CA ALA A 174 0.95 -3.32 -14.85
C ALA A 174 0.26 -3.67 -16.18
N THR A 175 1.04 -4.20 -17.14
CA THR A 175 0.54 -4.48 -18.50
C THR A 175 0.18 -5.94 -18.72
N SER A 176 0.42 -6.79 -17.72
CA SER A 176 0.21 -8.25 -17.77
C SER A 176 0.60 -8.86 -19.12
N GLY A 177 1.81 -9.25 -19.24
CA GLY A 177 2.58 -9.82 -20.37
C GLY A 177 1.95 -10.45 -21.59
N THR A 178 0.64 -10.58 -21.68
CA THR A 178 0.01 -11.42 -22.70
C THR A 178 -0.52 -10.68 -23.92
N ALA A 179 -1.03 -9.47 -23.80
CA ALA A 179 -1.68 -8.79 -24.93
C ALA A 179 -0.84 -7.69 -25.58
N VAL A 180 0.07 -7.06 -24.83
CA VAL A 180 0.79 -5.85 -25.28
C VAL A 180 2.23 -6.14 -25.66
N THR A 181 2.85 -7.14 -25.07
CA THR A 181 4.29 -7.42 -25.28
C THR A 181 4.60 -8.64 -26.13
N GLY A 182 3.61 -9.50 -26.40
CA GLY A 182 3.80 -10.74 -27.19
C GLY A 182 4.66 -11.82 -26.52
N ALA A 183 5.10 -11.61 -25.27
CA ALA A 183 5.84 -12.58 -24.46
C ALA A 183 4.89 -13.11 -23.39
N GLY A 184 4.29 -14.28 -23.67
CA GLY A 184 3.13 -14.79 -22.98
C GLY A 184 3.42 -15.56 -21.68
N GLY A 185 3.91 -14.92 -20.64
CA GLY A 185 4.08 -15.57 -19.32
C GLY A 185 3.67 -14.67 -18.16
N PRO A 186 3.49 -15.23 -16.95
CA PRO A 186 3.25 -14.48 -15.74
C PRO A 186 4.41 -13.54 -15.43
N THR A 187 4.10 -12.27 -15.08
CA THR A 187 5.14 -11.28 -14.78
C THR A 187 5.06 -10.79 -13.33
N VAL A 188 6.22 -10.42 -12.79
CA VAL A 188 6.32 -9.75 -11.48
C VAL A 188 7.03 -8.43 -11.60
N SER A 189 6.49 -7.40 -10.96
CA SER A 189 7.19 -6.14 -10.71
C SER A 189 7.50 -5.96 -9.23
N HIS A 190 8.63 -5.31 -8.93
CA HIS A 190 9.09 -5.02 -7.57
C HIS A 190 9.20 -3.50 -7.35
N PRO A 191 8.07 -2.74 -7.42
CA PRO A 191 8.14 -1.30 -7.23
C PRO A 191 8.58 -0.97 -5.80
N ARG A 192 9.41 0.09 -5.69
CA ARG A 192 9.86 0.63 -4.41
C ARG A 192 9.56 2.12 -4.34
N SER A 193 8.99 2.58 -3.24
CA SER A 193 8.81 4.00 -2.99
C SER A 193 9.56 4.43 -1.73
N LEU A 194 10.23 5.57 -1.81
CA LEU A 194 10.86 6.25 -0.68
C LEU A 194 10.34 7.67 -0.60
N PHE A 195 9.59 7.96 0.46
CA PHE A 195 9.01 9.26 0.74
C PHE A 195 9.68 9.87 1.98
N ILE A 196 10.29 11.04 1.82
CA ILE A 196 10.96 11.76 2.90
C ILE A 196 10.33 13.13 2.97
N VAL A 197 9.60 13.40 4.06
CA VAL A 197 8.98 14.70 4.33
C VAL A 197 9.64 15.29 5.57
N GLU A 198 10.46 16.30 5.36
CA GLU A 198 11.30 16.87 6.41
C GLU A 198 10.50 17.74 7.41
N ARG A 199 11.19 18.24 8.43
CA ARG A 199 10.64 19.03 9.53
C ARG A 199 9.69 20.15 9.04
N GLY A 200 8.49 20.23 9.64
CA GLY A 200 7.50 21.28 9.38
C GLY A 200 6.85 21.23 8.00
N ALA A 201 7.29 20.34 7.11
CA ALA A 201 6.74 20.23 5.76
C ALA A 201 5.35 19.62 5.72
N ARG A 202 4.60 19.90 4.64
CA ARG A 202 3.26 19.37 4.42
C ARG A 202 3.15 18.76 3.03
N ALA A 203 2.67 17.51 2.97
CA ALA A 203 2.52 16.79 1.70
C ALA A 203 1.26 15.95 1.64
N THR A 204 0.66 15.90 0.45
CA THR A 204 -0.34 14.90 0.09
C THR A 204 0.22 14.04 -1.03
N LEU A 205 0.35 12.74 -0.79
CA LEU A 205 0.89 11.76 -1.71
C LEU A 205 -0.18 10.71 -2.02
N ILE A 206 -0.25 10.28 -3.27
CA ILE A 206 -1.14 9.21 -3.71
C ILE A 206 -0.28 8.13 -4.36
N GLU A 207 -0.33 6.91 -3.87
CA GLU A 207 0.35 5.76 -4.43
C GLU A 207 -0.71 4.82 -5.02
N SER A 208 -0.74 4.73 -6.35
CA SER A 208 -1.79 4.02 -7.09
C SER A 208 -1.21 2.82 -7.84
N TYR A 209 -1.92 1.71 -7.78
CA TYR A 209 -1.60 0.48 -8.51
C TYR A 209 -2.80 0.08 -9.37
N ALA A 210 -2.59 -0.09 -10.67
CA ALA A 210 -3.65 -0.46 -11.60
C ALA A 210 -3.13 -1.36 -12.72
N SER A 211 -4.02 -2.17 -13.30
CA SER A 211 -3.73 -3.00 -14.47
C SER A 211 -4.34 -2.41 -15.73
N ILE A 212 -3.61 -2.53 -16.84
CA ILE A 212 -4.10 -2.17 -18.16
C ILE A 212 -4.92 -3.32 -18.77
N ALA A 213 -4.55 -4.55 -18.42
CA ALA A 213 -5.23 -5.76 -18.86
C ALA A 213 -5.37 -6.75 -17.69
N ASP A 214 -6.32 -7.67 -17.81
CA ASP A 214 -6.68 -8.62 -16.75
C ASP A 214 -5.90 -9.95 -16.91
N GLY A 215 -4.58 -9.87 -16.99
CA GLY A 215 -3.69 -11.02 -17.07
C GLY A 215 -3.07 -11.42 -15.73
N LEU A 216 -2.43 -12.59 -15.70
CA LEU A 216 -1.74 -13.08 -14.51
C LEU A 216 -0.46 -12.28 -14.27
N GLN A 217 -0.46 -11.49 -13.22
CA GLN A 217 0.64 -10.62 -12.82
C GLN A 217 0.77 -10.57 -11.30
N TRP A 218 1.95 -10.24 -10.85
CA TRP A 218 2.23 -10.04 -9.44
C TRP A 218 2.96 -8.73 -9.21
N THR A 219 2.41 -7.90 -8.36
CA THR A 219 3.06 -6.69 -7.82
C THR A 219 3.55 -6.99 -6.41
N ASN A 220 4.85 -6.94 -6.20
CA ASN A 220 5.49 -7.05 -4.90
C ASN A 220 6.08 -5.71 -4.51
N ALA A 221 5.30 -4.87 -3.85
CA ALA A 221 5.60 -3.47 -3.58
C ALA A 221 6.22 -3.25 -2.19
N VAL A 222 7.12 -2.28 -2.08
CA VAL A 222 7.59 -1.80 -0.77
C VAL A 222 7.60 -0.28 -0.75
N THR A 223 7.04 0.32 0.32
CA THR A 223 7.03 1.77 0.54
C THR A 223 7.64 2.09 1.89
N GLU A 224 8.61 2.98 1.91
CA GLU A 224 9.22 3.54 3.11
C GLU A 224 8.89 5.02 3.20
N THR A 225 8.35 5.45 4.35
CA THR A 225 7.96 6.84 4.58
C THR A 225 8.60 7.37 5.86
N VAL A 226 9.26 8.53 5.76
CA VAL A 226 9.82 9.25 6.90
C VAL A 226 9.09 10.56 7.04
N VAL A 227 8.48 10.76 8.22
CA VAL A 227 7.73 11.98 8.56
C VAL A 227 8.49 12.72 9.64
N GLY A 228 9.14 13.80 9.25
CA GLY A 228 9.99 14.63 10.11
C GLY A 228 9.20 15.37 11.18
N GLU A 229 9.94 15.96 12.12
CA GLU A 229 9.38 16.70 13.25
C GLU A 229 8.37 17.78 12.79
N GLY A 230 7.16 17.77 13.37
CA GLY A 230 6.09 18.70 13.03
C GLY A 230 5.56 18.62 11.60
N ALA A 231 6.04 17.67 10.79
CA ALA A 231 5.55 17.48 9.43
C ALA A 231 4.16 16.88 9.40
N ARG A 232 3.40 17.17 8.34
CA ARG A 232 2.04 16.63 8.14
C ARG A 232 1.95 15.97 6.77
N VAL A 233 1.64 14.69 6.77
CA VAL A 233 1.54 13.87 5.55
C VAL A 233 0.17 13.21 5.46
N GLU A 234 -0.46 13.33 4.29
CA GLU A 234 -1.58 12.51 3.87
C GLU A 234 -1.09 11.56 2.77
N LEU A 235 -1.14 10.26 3.02
CA LEU A 235 -0.75 9.23 2.07
C LEU A 235 -1.94 8.35 1.74
N TYR A 236 -2.36 8.38 0.48
CA TYR A 236 -3.44 7.57 -0.05
C TYR A 236 -2.87 6.43 -0.88
N ARG A 237 -3.17 5.20 -0.50
CA ARG A 237 -2.81 4.00 -1.27
C ARG A 237 -4.05 3.42 -1.93
N VAL A 238 -4.03 3.28 -3.25
CA VAL A 238 -5.18 2.83 -4.04
C VAL A 238 -4.77 1.63 -4.89
N GLN A 239 -5.25 0.45 -4.53
CA GLN A 239 -4.97 -0.80 -5.25
C GLN A 239 -6.22 -1.20 -6.06
N ARG A 240 -6.08 -1.26 -7.41
CA ARG A 240 -7.13 -1.55 -8.39
C ARG A 240 -6.62 -2.41 -9.53
N GLU A 241 -5.79 -3.35 -9.24
CA GLU A 241 -5.27 -4.28 -10.24
C GLU A 241 -6.35 -5.27 -10.69
N GLY A 242 -6.15 -5.88 -11.85
CA GLY A 242 -7.10 -6.81 -12.45
C GLY A 242 -7.40 -8.03 -11.58
N ARG A 243 -8.49 -8.72 -11.87
CA ARG A 243 -9.00 -9.86 -11.06
C ARG A 243 -8.05 -11.04 -10.97
N ASN A 244 -7.10 -11.17 -11.92
CA ASN A 244 -6.08 -12.22 -11.92
C ASN A 244 -4.74 -11.75 -11.32
N ALA A 245 -4.67 -10.53 -10.80
CA ALA A 245 -3.45 -9.99 -10.21
C ALA A 245 -3.24 -10.46 -8.78
N TYR A 246 -1.98 -10.64 -8.42
CA TYR A 246 -1.54 -10.74 -7.02
C TYR A 246 -0.86 -9.43 -6.62
N HIS A 247 -1.20 -8.94 -5.45
CA HIS A 247 -0.59 -7.74 -4.86
C HIS A 247 -0.10 -8.05 -3.45
N ILE A 248 1.20 -8.00 -3.24
CA ILE A 248 1.81 -8.10 -1.90
C ILE A 248 2.55 -6.81 -1.63
N ALA A 249 2.17 -6.10 -0.61
CA ALA A 249 2.75 -4.80 -0.30
C ALA A 249 3.23 -4.70 1.15
N THR A 250 4.44 -4.19 1.33
CA THR A 250 4.99 -3.83 2.64
C THR A 250 5.09 -2.31 2.73
N THR A 251 4.45 -1.72 3.71
CA THR A 251 4.53 -0.28 4.01
C THR A 251 5.16 -0.08 5.37
N GLN A 252 6.22 0.70 5.42
CA GLN A 252 6.89 1.04 6.65
C GLN A 252 6.97 2.56 6.81
N SER A 253 6.41 3.08 7.89
CA SER A 253 6.44 4.50 8.21
C SER A 253 7.15 4.75 9.55
N ARG A 254 7.92 5.84 9.62
CA ARG A 254 8.53 6.33 10.86
C ARG A 254 8.15 7.78 11.07
N GLN A 255 7.64 8.09 12.25
CA GLN A 255 7.19 9.42 12.63
C GLN A 255 8.08 10.01 13.72
N GLU A 256 8.53 11.25 13.50
CA GLU A 256 9.29 12.03 14.46
C GLU A 256 8.35 12.87 15.34
N ARG A 257 8.91 13.70 16.23
CA ARG A 257 8.19 14.47 17.23
C ARG A 257 7.10 15.37 16.61
N ASP A 258 5.92 15.42 17.23
CA ASP A 258 4.78 16.26 16.87
C ASP A 258 4.34 16.14 15.40
N SER A 259 4.70 15.04 14.74
CA SER A 259 4.35 14.78 13.34
C SER A 259 2.96 14.16 13.22
N TYR A 260 2.36 14.33 12.04
CA TYR A 260 1.07 13.75 11.68
C TYR A 260 1.19 12.91 10.40
N LEU A 261 0.66 11.69 10.45
CA LEU A 261 0.49 10.83 9.28
C LEU A 261 -0.97 10.37 9.16
N GLY A 262 -1.64 10.78 8.08
CA GLY A 262 -2.89 10.17 7.62
C GLY A 262 -2.56 9.14 6.53
N LEU A 263 -2.73 7.86 6.82
CA LEU A 263 -2.54 6.78 5.85
C LEU A 263 -3.90 6.14 5.51
N HIS A 264 -4.29 6.21 4.24
CA HIS A 264 -5.58 5.72 3.76
C HIS A 264 -5.37 4.64 2.71
N VAL A 265 -5.88 3.44 2.96
CA VAL A 265 -5.68 2.26 2.10
C VAL A 265 -7.01 1.82 1.49
N LEU A 266 -7.09 1.80 0.15
CA LEU A 266 -8.23 1.30 -0.60
C LEU A 266 -7.81 0.07 -1.40
N THR A 267 -8.46 -1.06 -1.13
CA THR A 267 -8.24 -2.34 -1.83
C THR A 267 -9.50 -2.70 -2.60
N LEU A 268 -9.43 -2.55 -3.93
CA LEU A 268 -10.59 -2.64 -4.83
C LEU A 268 -10.38 -3.65 -5.97
N GLY A 269 -9.30 -4.43 -5.94
CA GLY A 269 -8.95 -5.35 -7.02
C GLY A 269 -8.00 -6.47 -6.60
N GLY A 270 -7.56 -7.26 -7.57
CA GLY A 270 -6.66 -8.40 -7.37
C GLY A 270 -7.40 -9.69 -7.01
N SER A 271 -6.82 -10.84 -7.34
CA SER A 271 -7.24 -12.15 -6.84
C SER A 271 -6.83 -12.33 -5.38
N LEU A 272 -5.61 -11.88 -5.08
CA LEU A 272 -5.05 -11.81 -3.73
C LEU A 272 -4.39 -10.44 -3.56
N ALA A 273 -4.81 -9.68 -2.55
CA ALA A 273 -4.15 -8.45 -2.13
C ALA A 273 -3.76 -8.56 -0.66
N ARG A 274 -2.48 -8.41 -0.34
CA ARG A 274 -2.01 -8.34 1.05
C ARG A 274 -1.22 -7.06 1.28
N HIS A 275 -1.54 -6.39 2.39
CA HIS A 275 -0.88 -5.19 2.85
C HIS A 275 -0.33 -5.38 4.26
N ASP A 276 0.99 -5.47 4.38
CA ASP A 276 1.70 -5.44 5.66
C ASP A 276 2.11 -3.99 5.95
N ILE A 277 1.45 -3.35 6.91
CA ILE A 277 1.58 -1.92 7.22
C ILE A 277 2.14 -1.77 8.62
N THR A 278 3.31 -1.17 8.76
CA THR A 278 3.89 -0.86 10.07
C THR A 278 4.17 0.63 10.18
N THR A 279 3.75 1.23 11.27
CA THR A 279 4.09 2.61 11.61
C THR A 279 4.70 2.68 13.00
N VAL A 280 5.88 3.27 13.09
CA VAL A 280 6.58 3.51 14.35
C VAL A 280 6.45 4.98 14.72
N LEU A 281 5.76 5.27 15.82
CA LEU A 281 5.67 6.62 16.42
C LEU A 281 6.92 6.81 17.31
N ASP A 282 8.03 7.23 16.70
CA ASP A 282 9.35 7.33 17.35
C ASP A 282 9.68 8.76 17.84
N GLY A 283 8.72 9.65 17.81
CA GLY A 283 8.79 10.98 18.40
C GLY A 283 7.62 11.26 19.34
N THR A 284 7.87 11.98 20.43
CA THR A 284 6.81 12.40 21.36
C THR A 284 5.75 13.22 20.63
N GLY A 285 4.47 13.00 20.94
CA GLY A 285 3.36 13.76 20.36
C GLY A 285 3.01 13.41 18.91
N ALA A 286 3.58 12.33 18.35
CA ALA A 286 3.24 11.88 17.01
C ALA A 286 1.79 11.37 16.94
N GLU A 287 1.11 11.69 15.84
CA GLU A 287 -0.28 11.31 15.56
C GLU A 287 -0.40 10.49 14.29
N LEU A 288 -1.10 9.35 14.36
CA LEU A 288 -1.40 8.48 13.23
C LEU A 288 -2.91 8.33 13.05
N ILE A 289 -3.39 8.57 11.83
CA ILE A 289 -4.71 8.14 11.37
C ILE A 289 -4.50 7.07 10.31
N LEU A 290 -4.94 5.85 10.56
CA LEU A 290 -4.84 4.74 9.62
C LEU A 290 -6.25 4.24 9.25
N ASN A 291 -6.68 4.54 8.03
CA ASN A 291 -8.00 4.13 7.55
C ASN A 291 -7.87 3.15 6.39
N GLY A 292 -8.70 2.12 6.36
CA GLY A 292 -8.73 1.15 5.28
C GLY A 292 -10.14 0.82 4.81
N LEU A 293 -10.30 0.64 3.51
CA LEU A 293 -11.51 0.13 2.88
C LEU A 293 -11.13 -0.99 1.90
N TYR A 294 -11.74 -2.14 2.04
CA TYR A 294 -11.67 -3.18 1.04
C TYR A 294 -13.07 -3.57 0.56
N VAL A 295 -13.23 -3.61 -0.76
CA VAL A 295 -14.47 -3.98 -1.44
C VAL A 295 -14.17 -5.17 -2.35
N LEU A 296 -14.71 -6.33 -2.00
CA LEU A 296 -14.35 -7.61 -2.61
C LEU A 296 -15.59 -8.35 -3.10
N GLY A 297 -15.47 -8.98 -4.26
CA GLY A 297 -16.48 -9.86 -4.84
C GLY A 297 -15.86 -11.13 -5.45
N GLY A 298 -16.68 -12.01 -6.00
CA GLY A 298 -16.21 -13.26 -6.57
C GLY A 298 -15.52 -14.15 -5.53
N SER A 299 -14.27 -14.53 -5.79
CA SER A 299 -13.40 -15.27 -4.89
C SER A 299 -12.15 -14.47 -4.48
N GLN A 300 -12.25 -13.15 -4.50
CA GLN A 300 -11.15 -12.27 -4.13
C GLN A 300 -10.78 -12.43 -2.66
N HIS A 301 -9.50 -12.32 -2.36
CA HIS A 301 -8.96 -12.37 -1.01
C HIS A 301 -8.17 -11.09 -0.72
N ALA A 302 -8.53 -10.37 0.34
CA ALA A 302 -7.73 -9.26 0.84
C ALA A 302 -7.32 -9.48 2.29
N ASP A 303 -6.05 -9.20 2.59
CA ASP A 303 -5.45 -9.39 3.90
C ASP A 303 -4.69 -8.13 4.33
N HIS A 304 -5.11 -7.53 5.43
CA HIS A 304 -4.50 -6.33 5.99
C HIS A 304 -3.88 -6.66 7.34
N HIS A 305 -2.56 -6.62 7.38
CA HIS A 305 -1.79 -6.73 8.61
C HIS A 305 -1.24 -5.35 8.99
N THR A 306 -1.62 -4.87 10.17
CA THR A 306 -1.16 -3.58 10.66
C THR A 306 -0.39 -3.74 11.96
N VAL A 307 0.68 -2.98 12.10
CA VAL A 307 1.43 -2.85 13.36
C VAL A 307 1.62 -1.36 13.64
N ILE A 308 1.06 -0.92 14.75
CA ILE A 308 1.24 0.45 15.24
C ILE A 308 2.09 0.38 16.50
N ASP A 309 3.32 0.88 16.42
CA ASP A 309 4.31 0.81 17.49
C ASP A 309 4.48 2.19 18.14
N HIS A 310 3.87 2.36 19.30
CA HIS A 310 4.04 3.54 20.15
C HIS A 310 5.35 3.42 20.92
N ALA A 311 6.41 4.00 20.36
CA ALA A 311 7.75 3.96 20.93
C ALA A 311 8.04 5.13 21.90
N ARG A 312 7.23 6.20 21.87
CA ARG A 312 7.41 7.44 22.65
C ARG A 312 6.11 7.85 23.33
N PRO A 313 6.19 8.69 24.41
CA PRO A 313 5.01 9.13 25.14
C PRO A 313 4.18 10.16 24.35
N HIS A 314 2.93 10.36 24.81
CA HIS A 314 1.98 11.36 24.29
C HIS A 314 1.59 11.15 22.82
N CYS A 315 1.72 9.94 22.29
CA CYS A 315 1.34 9.62 20.92
C CYS A 315 -0.12 9.20 20.83
N ALA A 316 -0.77 9.53 19.69
CA ALA A 316 -2.12 9.10 19.40
C ALA A 316 -2.18 8.27 18.11
N SER A 317 -3.02 7.22 18.10
CA SER A 317 -3.31 6.47 16.87
C SER A 317 -4.78 6.08 16.79
N HIS A 318 -5.40 6.36 15.64
CA HIS A 318 -6.75 5.92 15.35
C HIS A 318 -6.76 5.10 14.07
N GLU A 319 -7.05 3.82 14.22
CA GLU A 319 -7.14 2.86 13.13
C GLU A 319 -8.60 2.45 12.90
N PHE A 320 -9.02 2.55 11.64
CA PHE A 320 -10.38 2.22 11.26
C PHE A 320 -10.44 1.54 9.88
N PHE A 321 -10.85 0.27 9.86
CA PHE A 321 -10.98 -0.53 8.65
C PHE A 321 -12.42 -1.01 8.46
N ASN A 322 -12.96 -0.81 7.24
CA ASN A 322 -14.24 -1.38 6.82
C ASN A 322 -14.05 -2.31 5.62
N GLY A 323 -14.65 -3.50 5.69
CA GLY A 323 -14.69 -4.48 4.62
C GLY A 323 -16.11 -4.69 4.09
N VAL A 324 -16.29 -4.64 2.77
CA VAL A 324 -17.52 -5.03 2.08
C VAL A 324 -17.22 -6.30 1.29
N LEU A 325 -17.88 -7.41 1.63
CA LEU A 325 -17.56 -8.74 1.13
C LEU A 325 -18.81 -9.37 0.50
N ALA A 326 -18.75 -9.63 -0.80
CA ALA A 326 -19.81 -10.26 -1.57
C ALA A 326 -19.40 -11.65 -2.09
N GLU A 327 -20.36 -12.46 -2.47
CA GLU A 327 -20.19 -13.78 -3.05
C GLU A 327 -19.33 -14.70 -2.16
N ARG A 328 -18.14 -15.14 -2.59
CA ARG A 328 -17.21 -15.99 -1.84
C ARG A 328 -15.95 -15.22 -1.42
N ALA A 329 -16.02 -13.91 -1.38
CA ALA A 329 -14.88 -13.08 -1.02
C ALA A 329 -14.44 -13.34 0.43
N HIS A 330 -13.13 -13.21 0.67
CA HIS A 330 -12.54 -13.40 1.98
C HIS A 330 -11.71 -12.19 2.38
N GLY A 331 -12.10 -11.54 3.47
CA GLY A 331 -11.37 -10.44 4.10
C GLY A 331 -10.63 -10.90 5.35
N VAL A 332 -9.38 -10.51 5.49
CA VAL A 332 -8.59 -10.74 6.71
C VAL A 332 -8.10 -9.39 7.23
N PHE A 333 -8.27 -9.17 8.51
CA PHE A 333 -7.67 -8.05 9.23
C PHE A 333 -6.93 -8.57 10.46
N ASN A 334 -5.64 -8.27 10.56
CA ASN A 334 -4.83 -8.54 11.74
C ASN A 334 -4.15 -7.24 12.16
N GLY A 335 -4.67 -6.61 13.21
CA GLY A 335 -4.17 -5.34 13.69
C GLY A 335 -3.51 -5.47 15.05
N ARG A 336 -2.25 -5.08 15.15
CA ARG A 336 -1.48 -5.12 16.39
C ARG A 336 -1.04 -3.73 16.81
N ILE A 337 -1.41 -3.35 18.03
CA ILE A 337 -0.94 -2.12 18.67
C ILE A 337 0.06 -2.50 19.75
N ILE A 338 1.27 -1.95 19.67
CA ILE A 338 2.34 -2.13 20.65
C ILE A 338 2.55 -0.81 21.37
N VAL A 339 2.43 -0.81 22.69
CA VAL A 339 2.74 0.34 23.54
C VAL A 339 3.95 0.00 24.38
N ARG A 340 5.12 0.58 24.05
CA ARG A 340 6.39 0.28 24.71
C ARG A 340 6.44 0.79 26.15
N PRO A 341 7.29 0.27 27.04
CA PRO A 341 7.31 0.61 28.47
C PRO A 341 7.39 2.12 28.78
N GLY A 342 8.03 2.93 27.95
CA GLY A 342 8.14 4.39 28.15
C GLY A 342 7.06 5.21 27.45
N ALA A 343 6.14 4.58 26.70
CA ALA A 343 5.14 5.27 25.90
C ALA A 343 3.88 5.66 26.70
N GLN A 344 4.09 6.40 27.79
CA GLN A 344 3.01 6.88 28.65
C GLN A 344 2.11 7.89 27.93
N ARG A 345 0.85 7.99 28.37
CA ARG A 345 -0.18 8.86 27.80
C ARG A 345 -0.47 8.59 26.32
N THR A 346 -0.30 7.33 25.92
CA THR A 346 -0.76 6.85 24.61
C THR A 346 -2.28 6.84 24.58
N ASP A 347 -2.86 7.37 23.49
CA ASP A 347 -4.28 7.22 23.14
C ASP A 347 -4.38 6.45 21.83
N SER A 348 -4.87 5.19 21.91
CA SER A 348 -4.93 4.31 20.74
C SER A 348 -6.30 3.66 20.63
N LYS A 349 -6.88 3.76 19.42
CA LYS A 349 -8.15 3.12 19.10
C LYS A 349 -8.06 2.35 17.79
N GLN A 350 -8.46 1.08 17.82
CA GLN A 350 -8.50 0.21 16.65
C GLN A 350 -9.92 -0.29 16.43
N THR A 351 -10.42 -0.20 15.20
CA THR A 351 -11.75 -0.67 14.83
C THR A 351 -11.69 -1.36 13.48
N ASN A 352 -12.29 -2.56 13.38
CA ASN A 352 -12.47 -3.25 12.11
C ASN A 352 -13.92 -3.74 11.98
N ASN A 353 -14.63 -3.28 10.97
CA ASN A 353 -16.00 -3.70 10.70
C ASN A 353 -16.09 -4.38 9.33
N ASN A 354 -16.83 -5.47 9.25
CA ASN A 354 -17.01 -6.23 8.03
C ASN A 354 -18.49 -6.43 7.74
N LEU A 355 -18.90 -6.02 6.55
CA LEU A 355 -20.25 -6.17 6.03
C LEU A 355 -20.27 -7.35 5.05
N LEU A 356 -20.98 -8.43 5.41
CA LEU A 356 -21.14 -9.61 4.57
C LEU A 356 -22.43 -9.47 3.74
N LEU A 357 -22.29 -9.45 2.43
CA LEU A 357 -23.41 -9.34 1.47
C LEU A 357 -23.93 -10.72 1.01
N SER A 358 -23.24 -11.80 1.38
CA SER A 358 -23.62 -13.18 1.05
C SER A 358 -23.27 -14.12 2.21
N THR A 359 -23.87 -15.30 2.22
CA THR A 359 -23.62 -16.35 3.22
C THR A 359 -22.29 -17.08 3.01
N GLU A 360 -21.68 -16.96 1.83
CA GLU A 360 -20.40 -17.59 1.52
C GLU A 360 -19.20 -16.63 1.73
N ALA A 361 -19.48 -15.34 1.89
CA ALA A 361 -18.45 -14.36 2.22
C ALA A 361 -17.91 -14.59 3.65
N ARG A 362 -16.61 -14.36 3.83
CA ARG A 362 -15.93 -14.59 5.11
C ARG A 362 -15.08 -13.41 5.53
N ALA A 363 -15.04 -13.15 6.83
CA ALA A 363 -14.12 -12.20 7.43
C ALA A 363 -13.43 -12.82 8.65
N ASP A 364 -12.11 -12.77 8.70
CA ASP A 364 -11.31 -13.12 9.87
C ASP A 364 -10.68 -11.83 10.43
N SER A 365 -11.04 -11.46 11.65
CA SER A 365 -10.57 -10.23 12.29
C SER A 365 -9.88 -10.56 13.61
N GLN A 366 -8.61 -10.15 13.73
CA GLN A 366 -7.73 -10.42 14.88
C GLN A 366 -7.09 -9.13 15.41
N PRO A 367 -7.82 -8.30 16.15
CA PRO A 367 -7.23 -7.16 16.83
C PRO A 367 -6.42 -7.62 18.05
N GLN A 368 -5.20 -7.07 18.22
CA GLN A 368 -4.26 -7.42 19.29
C GLN A 368 -3.71 -6.16 19.97
N LEU A 369 -3.58 -6.21 21.29
CA LEU A 369 -2.98 -5.15 22.10
C LEU A 369 -1.85 -5.71 22.94
N GLU A 370 -0.65 -5.14 22.79
CA GLU A 370 0.53 -5.42 23.61
C GLU A 370 0.90 -4.14 24.38
N ILE A 371 0.44 -4.02 25.60
CA ILE A 371 0.54 -2.79 26.39
C ILE A 371 1.53 -2.98 27.53
N TYR A 372 2.64 -2.23 27.49
CA TYR A 372 3.70 -2.27 28.49
C TYR A 372 3.88 -0.95 29.24
N ALA A 373 2.88 -0.05 29.20
CA ALA A 373 2.82 1.23 29.92
C ALA A 373 1.51 1.34 30.71
N ASP A 374 1.49 2.08 31.81
CA ASP A 374 0.38 2.09 32.76
C ASP A 374 -0.65 3.21 32.52
N ASP A 375 -0.17 4.43 32.21
CA ASP A 375 -1.02 5.60 31.97
C ASP A 375 -1.36 5.73 30.46
N VAL A 376 -2.29 4.89 30.00
CA VAL A 376 -2.69 4.81 28.59
C VAL A 376 -4.19 4.60 28.42
N LYS A 377 -4.70 4.98 27.23
CA LYS A 377 -6.07 4.70 26.78
C LYS A 377 -6.00 3.90 25.47
N CYS A 378 -6.15 2.59 25.58
CA CYS A 378 -6.09 1.69 24.44
C CYS A 378 -7.35 0.86 24.34
N THR A 379 -7.99 0.89 23.18
CA THR A 379 -9.23 0.14 22.93
C THR A 379 -9.19 -0.50 21.54
N HIS A 380 -9.86 -1.65 21.41
CA HIS A 380 -10.14 -2.23 20.11
C HIS A 380 -11.60 -2.70 20.02
N GLY A 381 -12.10 -2.82 18.79
CA GLY A 381 -13.41 -3.35 18.49
C GLY A 381 -13.45 -3.98 17.10
N SER A 382 -14.25 -5.02 16.95
CA SER A 382 -14.47 -5.65 15.65
C SER A 382 -15.93 -6.09 15.53
N THR A 383 -16.48 -5.90 14.32
CA THR A 383 -17.82 -6.39 13.98
C THR A 383 -17.80 -7.14 12.66
N VAL A 384 -18.53 -8.23 12.58
CA VAL A 384 -18.77 -8.99 11.35
C VAL A 384 -20.26 -9.31 11.30
N GLY A 385 -20.93 -8.91 10.24
CA GLY A 385 -22.37 -9.17 10.13
C GLY A 385 -22.96 -8.84 8.76
N PRO A 386 -24.21 -9.25 8.54
CA PRO A 386 -24.98 -8.90 7.35
C PRO A 386 -25.48 -7.45 7.42
N LEU A 387 -26.15 -7.01 6.35
CA LEU A 387 -26.86 -5.72 6.28
C LEU A 387 -27.91 -5.63 7.41
N ASP A 388 -28.01 -4.43 8.01
CA ASP A 388 -29.04 -4.14 9.01
C ASP A 388 -30.44 -4.22 8.39
N GLN A 389 -31.21 -5.21 8.80
CA GLN A 389 -32.55 -5.47 8.29
C GLN A 389 -33.54 -4.36 8.68
N THR A 390 -33.30 -3.66 9.81
CA THR A 390 -34.13 -2.53 10.23
C THR A 390 -33.94 -1.33 9.29
N ALA A 391 -32.68 -1.04 8.93
CA ALA A 391 -32.35 0.00 7.96
C ALA A 391 -32.95 -0.31 6.59
N LEU A 392 -32.83 -1.55 6.11
CA LEU A 392 -33.41 -1.99 4.84
C LEU A 392 -34.94 -1.89 4.86
N TYR A 393 -35.60 -2.34 5.92
CA TYR A 393 -37.06 -2.23 6.07
C TYR A 393 -37.51 -0.76 6.04
N TYR A 394 -36.83 0.13 6.76
CA TYR A 394 -37.13 1.55 6.79
C TYR A 394 -37.04 2.18 5.39
N LEU A 395 -35.96 1.93 4.65
CA LEU A 395 -35.81 2.46 3.29
C LEU A 395 -36.88 1.94 2.33
N ARG A 396 -37.20 0.64 2.40
CA ARG A 396 -38.27 0.02 1.60
C ARG A 396 -39.65 0.58 1.95
N SER A 397 -39.92 0.86 3.22
CA SER A 397 -41.18 1.51 3.63
C SER A 397 -41.32 2.94 3.11
N ARG A 398 -40.22 3.56 2.67
CA ARG A 398 -40.20 4.87 2.00
C ARG A 398 -40.27 4.77 0.47
N GLY A 399 -40.54 3.59 -0.08
CA GLY A 399 -40.73 3.36 -1.50
C GLY A 399 -39.49 3.01 -2.32
N LEU A 400 -38.34 2.75 -1.66
CA LEU A 400 -37.15 2.29 -2.37
C LEU A 400 -37.28 0.80 -2.71
N SER A 401 -36.74 0.38 -3.89
CA SER A 401 -36.65 -1.03 -4.22
C SER A 401 -35.65 -1.74 -3.27
N PRO A 402 -35.76 -3.06 -3.09
CA PRO A 402 -34.80 -3.82 -2.27
C PRO A 402 -33.35 -3.59 -2.69
N GLU A 403 -33.08 -3.59 -4.00
CA GLU A 403 -31.74 -3.42 -4.58
C GLU A 403 -31.20 -2.02 -4.28
N THR A 404 -32.02 -0.98 -4.45
CA THR A 404 -31.65 0.41 -4.15
C THR A 404 -31.39 0.60 -2.66
N ALA A 405 -32.22 0.02 -1.80
CA ALA A 405 -32.04 0.08 -0.34
C ALA A 405 -30.74 -0.61 0.08
N GLN A 406 -30.46 -1.79 -0.46
CA GLN A 406 -29.21 -2.51 -0.21
C GLN A 406 -27.99 -1.71 -0.67
N SER A 407 -28.01 -1.19 -1.89
CA SER A 407 -26.92 -0.36 -2.43
C SER A 407 -26.64 0.88 -1.58
N LEU A 408 -27.70 1.57 -1.11
CA LEU A 408 -27.54 2.74 -0.25
C LEU A 408 -26.91 2.41 1.11
N VAL A 409 -27.36 1.34 1.78
CA VAL A 409 -26.80 0.94 3.07
C VAL A 409 -25.34 0.48 2.91
N THR A 410 -25.06 -0.32 1.88
CA THR A 410 -23.69 -0.77 1.57
C THR A 410 -22.77 0.39 1.27
N TYR A 411 -23.23 1.34 0.44
CA TYR A 411 -22.45 2.53 0.15
C TYR A 411 -22.24 3.39 1.41
N GLY A 412 -23.27 3.57 2.25
CA GLY A 412 -23.13 4.33 3.50
C GLY A 412 -22.04 3.76 4.41
N PHE A 413 -21.96 2.43 4.50
CA PHE A 413 -20.91 1.74 5.25
C PHE A 413 -19.49 1.96 4.66
N ALA A 414 -19.35 1.90 3.35
CA ALA A 414 -18.08 2.20 2.68
C ALA A 414 -17.70 3.68 2.78
N ALA A 415 -18.70 4.59 2.65
CA ALA A 415 -18.51 6.04 2.68
C ALA A 415 -18.04 6.56 4.05
N GLU A 416 -18.23 5.81 5.13
CA GLU A 416 -17.70 6.16 6.45
C GLU A 416 -16.18 6.33 6.42
N ILE A 417 -15.45 5.46 5.69
CA ILE A 417 -14.00 5.56 5.50
C ILE A 417 -13.66 6.81 4.69
N LEU A 418 -14.38 7.06 3.61
CA LEU A 418 -14.15 8.24 2.77
C LEU A 418 -14.37 9.55 3.54
N GLY A 419 -15.38 9.57 4.43
CA GLY A 419 -15.68 10.72 5.30
C GLY A 419 -14.54 11.10 6.26
N ARG A 420 -13.62 10.18 6.55
CA ARG A 420 -12.45 10.39 7.42
C ARG A 420 -11.25 11.01 6.68
N MET A 421 -11.31 11.12 5.36
CA MET A 421 -10.26 11.71 4.52
C MET A 421 -10.33 13.22 4.56
N GLN A 422 -9.20 13.88 4.86
CA GLN A 422 -9.16 15.34 5.05
C GLN A 422 -9.18 16.12 3.73
N ARG A 423 -8.75 15.53 2.61
CA ARG A 423 -8.65 16.18 1.30
C ARG A 423 -9.92 15.97 0.47
N PRO A 424 -10.79 17.01 0.31
CA PRO A 424 -12.05 16.86 -0.41
C PRO A 424 -11.88 16.48 -1.88
N ASP A 425 -10.89 17.05 -2.58
CA ASP A 425 -10.57 16.78 -3.98
C ASP A 425 -10.18 15.31 -4.22
N VAL A 426 -9.33 14.75 -3.35
CA VAL A 426 -8.96 13.34 -3.37
C VAL A 426 -10.16 12.46 -3.00
N ARG A 427 -10.88 12.80 -1.93
CA ARG A 427 -12.05 12.06 -1.45
C ARG A 427 -13.10 11.90 -2.54
N GLU A 428 -13.47 12.98 -3.24
CA GLU A 428 -14.46 12.93 -4.33
C GLU A 428 -14.01 11.99 -5.47
N ARG A 429 -12.73 11.96 -5.77
CA ARG A 429 -12.20 11.07 -6.80
C ARG A 429 -12.26 9.61 -6.33
N LEU A 430 -11.86 9.34 -5.09
CA LEU A 430 -11.90 7.99 -4.51
C LEU A 430 -13.33 7.50 -4.30
N ASP A 431 -14.27 8.39 -3.98
CA ASP A 431 -15.70 8.07 -3.91
C ASP A 431 -16.23 7.48 -5.23
N ARG A 432 -15.87 8.09 -6.37
CA ARG A 432 -16.25 7.56 -7.69
C ARG A 432 -15.70 6.15 -7.93
N LEU A 433 -14.45 5.88 -7.49
CA LEU A 433 -13.84 4.55 -7.62
C LEU A 433 -14.54 3.51 -6.73
N VAL A 434 -14.88 3.88 -5.51
CA VAL A 434 -15.60 3.01 -4.58
C VAL A 434 -16.99 2.69 -5.10
N ARG A 435 -17.75 3.69 -5.60
CA ARG A 435 -19.07 3.47 -6.22
C ARG A 435 -18.98 2.51 -7.40
N ALA A 436 -17.97 2.66 -8.25
CA ALA A 436 -17.76 1.74 -9.39
C ALA A 436 -17.42 0.31 -8.94
N GLY A 437 -16.74 0.15 -7.81
CA GLY A 437 -16.44 -1.17 -7.23
C GLY A 437 -17.62 -1.83 -6.50
N LEU A 438 -18.64 -1.03 -6.10
CA LEU A 438 -19.86 -1.53 -5.46
C LEU A 438 -21.01 -1.81 -6.46
N ALA A 439 -20.88 -1.35 -7.71
CA ALA A 439 -21.86 -1.56 -8.78
C ALA A 439 -21.71 -2.95 -9.41
#